data_4865d8e1443570bfd3672adaae4d4012
#
_entry.id   4865d8e1443570bfd3672adaae4d4012
#
_cell.length_a   1.000
_cell.length_b   1.000
_cell.length_c   1.000
_cell.angle_alpha   90.00
_cell.angle_beta   90.00
_cell.angle_gamma   90.00
#
_symmetry.space_group_name_H-M   'P 1'
#
loop_
_entity.id
_entity.type
_entity.pdbx_description
1 polymer ?
#
loop_
_entity_poly.entity_id
_entity_poly.type
_entity_poly.pdbx_seq_one_letter_code
_entity_poly.pdbx_strand_id
1 'polypeptide(L)'
;LIAEGNAAPPDPNDIYIVNDPYLGGTHLMDVRFVRPYYRKGKLWCWLSNTGHWPDTGGSVPGGFSASATAVEQEGLRLPPVKLFKKGELDREIYAIICSNIRVADQRIGDVKAQAAALQVGSERLDLLLDRYGDATVQTAIGELRARASRQMRQLISRMPDGQWSSEAFIDSDGVIDEPLVIKLQVKKIC
;
A
#
# COMPACT_ATOMS: atom_id res chain seq x y z
N LEU A 1 0.95 12.49 -7.82
CA LEU A 1 2.03 12.93 -8.74
C LEU A 1 1.91 12.29 -10.13
N ILE A 2 1.71 10.97 -10.23
CA ILE A 2 1.53 10.31 -11.56
C ILE A 2 0.16 10.64 -12.15
N ALA A 3 -0.87 10.77 -11.32
CA ALA A 3 -2.22 11.12 -11.74
C ALA A 3 -2.42 12.61 -12.08
N GLU A 4 -1.52 13.48 -11.66
CA GLU A 4 -1.62 14.94 -11.84
C GLU A 4 -1.00 15.45 -13.15
N GLY A 5 -0.64 14.55 -14.07
CA GLY A 5 -0.27 14.91 -15.44
C GLY A 5 1.12 15.54 -15.65
N ASN A 6 1.91 15.68 -14.59
CA ASN A 6 3.23 16.33 -14.64
C ASN A 6 4.42 15.37 -14.83
N ALA A 7 4.19 14.07 -14.93
CA ALA A 7 5.23 13.08 -15.16
C ALA A 7 5.00 12.39 -16.51
N ALA A 8 6.10 12.03 -17.20
CA ALA A 8 6.03 11.20 -18.38
C ALA A 8 5.30 9.87 -18.07
N PRO A 9 4.52 9.31 -19.02
CA PRO A 9 3.86 8.02 -18.83
C PRO A 9 4.86 6.97 -18.36
N PRO A 10 4.50 6.13 -17.38
CA PRO A 10 5.40 5.08 -16.92
C PRO A 10 5.66 4.05 -18.03
N ASP A 11 6.89 3.55 -18.09
CA ASP A 11 7.20 2.40 -18.93
C ASP A 11 6.53 1.13 -18.38
N PRO A 12 6.07 0.20 -19.24
CA PRO A 12 5.46 -1.07 -18.77
C PRO A 12 6.31 -1.88 -17.80
N ASN A 13 7.63 -1.69 -17.83
CA ASN A 13 8.58 -2.41 -16.97
C ASN A 13 9.09 -1.55 -15.80
N ASP A 14 8.53 -0.35 -15.58
CA ASP A 14 8.83 0.43 -14.39
C ASP A 14 8.19 -0.22 -13.16
N ILE A 15 8.91 -0.22 -12.03
CA ILE A 15 8.37 -0.57 -10.72
C ILE A 15 8.68 0.57 -9.76
N TYR A 16 7.65 1.09 -9.14
CA TYR A 16 7.75 2.09 -8.10
C TYR A 16 7.82 1.42 -6.73
N ILE A 17 8.63 1.99 -5.83
CA ILE A 17 8.63 1.67 -4.41
C ILE A 17 8.04 2.85 -3.65
N VAL A 18 7.26 2.57 -2.62
CA VAL A 18 6.66 3.58 -1.73
C VAL A 18 6.35 2.95 -0.38
N ASN A 19 6.61 3.68 0.70
CA ASN A 19 6.16 3.29 2.04
C ASN A 19 5.62 4.48 2.85
N ASP A 20 5.52 5.67 2.26
CA ASP A 20 5.06 6.87 2.94
C ASP A 20 3.59 6.69 3.42
N PRO A 21 3.32 6.69 4.75
CA PRO A 21 1.97 6.54 5.28
C PRO A 21 1.05 7.71 4.90
N TYR A 22 1.57 8.89 4.66
CA TYR A 22 0.80 10.05 4.22
C TYR A 22 0.40 10.01 2.73
N LEU A 23 0.98 9.07 1.97
CA LEU A 23 0.65 8.81 0.57
C LEU A 23 -0.12 7.49 0.36
N GLY A 24 -0.92 7.10 1.35
CA GLY A 24 -1.76 5.90 1.29
C GLY A 24 -1.09 4.65 1.85
N GLY A 25 0.01 4.80 2.58
CA GLY A 25 0.63 3.75 3.40
C GLY A 25 -0.11 3.50 4.70
N THR A 26 0.35 2.51 5.47
CA THR A 26 -0.10 2.23 6.84
C THR A 26 0.99 2.62 7.83
N HIS A 27 2.15 1.99 7.73
CA HIS A 27 3.38 2.32 8.47
C HIS A 27 4.61 2.07 7.59
N LEU A 28 5.79 2.56 8.00
CA LEU A 28 6.98 2.56 7.14
C LEU A 28 7.47 1.17 6.75
N MET A 29 7.21 0.14 7.58
CA MET A 29 7.59 -1.24 7.26
C MET A 29 6.75 -1.87 6.15
N ASP A 30 5.57 -1.33 5.85
CA ASP A 30 4.72 -1.78 4.74
C ASP A 30 5.21 -1.23 3.41
N VAL A 31 6.31 -1.79 2.93
CA VAL A 31 6.94 -1.36 1.68
C VAL A 31 6.16 -1.92 0.49
N ARG A 32 5.60 -1.02 -0.30
CA ARG A 32 4.80 -1.36 -1.48
C ARG A 32 5.60 -1.24 -2.75
N PHE A 33 5.42 -2.23 -3.60
CA PHE A 33 5.85 -2.16 -4.99
C PHE A 33 4.62 -1.99 -5.87
N VAL A 34 4.73 -1.09 -6.85
CA VAL A 34 3.62 -0.75 -7.76
C VAL A 34 4.13 -0.75 -9.18
N ARG A 35 3.46 -1.50 -10.07
CA ARG A 35 3.79 -1.63 -11.48
C ARG A 35 2.59 -1.27 -12.35
N PRO A 36 2.76 -0.47 -13.44
CA PRO A 36 1.72 -0.27 -14.42
C PRO A 36 1.54 -1.57 -15.24
N TYR A 37 0.29 -1.97 -15.44
CA TYR A 37 -0.05 -3.06 -16.34
C TYR A 37 -0.70 -2.49 -17.59
N TYR A 38 -0.06 -2.74 -18.72
CA TYR A 38 -0.52 -2.29 -20.02
C TYR A 38 -1.16 -3.44 -20.80
N ARG A 39 -2.28 -3.16 -21.45
CA ARG A 39 -2.96 -4.07 -22.34
C ARG A 39 -3.20 -3.38 -23.68
N LYS A 40 -2.72 -3.97 -24.79
CA LYS A 40 -2.85 -3.39 -26.14
C LYS A 40 -2.37 -1.93 -26.22
N GLY A 41 -1.25 -1.63 -25.56
CA GLY A 41 -0.63 -0.31 -25.55
C GLY A 41 -1.33 0.75 -24.66
N LYS A 42 -2.36 0.37 -23.90
CA LYS A 42 -3.06 1.26 -22.97
C LYS A 42 -2.86 0.80 -21.54
N LEU A 43 -2.66 1.75 -20.62
CA LEU A 43 -2.63 1.47 -19.20
C LEU A 43 -4.01 0.90 -18.78
N TRP A 44 -4.04 -0.35 -18.37
CA TRP A 44 -5.25 -1.06 -18.00
C TRP A 44 -5.51 -1.01 -16.49
N CYS A 45 -4.48 -1.25 -15.69
CA CYS A 45 -4.52 -1.12 -14.23
C CYS A 45 -3.11 -0.94 -13.65
N TRP A 46 -3.06 -0.80 -12.34
CA TRP A 46 -1.84 -0.88 -11.55
C TRP A 46 -1.86 -2.17 -10.75
N LEU A 47 -0.75 -2.90 -10.75
CA LEU A 47 -0.52 -4.04 -9.89
C LEU A 47 0.30 -3.57 -8.69
N SER A 48 -0.05 -4.06 -7.51
CA SER A 48 0.66 -3.72 -6.30
C SER A 48 0.77 -4.92 -5.39
N ASN A 49 1.88 -5.01 -4.67
CA ASN A 49 2.03 -5.86 -3.50
C ASN A 49 2.62 -5.07 -2.35
N THR A 50 2.50 -5.60 -1.15
CA THR A 50 3.10 -5.05 0.07
C THR A 50 3.97 -6.12 0.70
N GLY A 51 5.22 -5.79 0.98
CA GLY A 51 6.11 -6.58 1.81
C GLY A 51 6.27 -5.88 3.15
N HIS A 52 6.04 -6.60 4.24
CA HIS A 52 6.35 -6.09 5.57
C HIS A 52 7.83 -6.31 5.84
N TRP A 53 8.63 -5.26 5.68
CA TRP A 53 10.07 -5.34 5.93
C TRP A 53 10.34 -5.31 7.44
N PRO A 54 11.22 -6.16 7.95
CA PRO A 54 11.49 -6.23 9.39
C PRO A 54 12.21 -5.00 9.95
N ASP A 55 12.81 -4.18 9.10
CA ASP A 55 13.49 -2.95 9.50
C ASP A 55 13.58 -1.99 8.32
N THR A 56 13.22 -0.76 8.54
CA THR A 56 13.35 0.36 7.59
C THR A 56 14.24 1.48 8.13
N GLY A 57 15.08 1.18 9.13
CA GLY A 57 15.90 2.18 9.82
C GLY A 57 15.21 2.73 11.05
N GLY A 58 15.42 4.01 11.31
CA GLY A 58 14.84 4.70 12.47
C GLY A 58 15.64 4.57 13.76
N SER A 59 15.07 5.08 14.85
CA SER A 59 15.74 5.21 16.15
C SER A 59 15.96 3.88 16.86
N VAL A 60 15.10 2.89 16.61
CA VAL A 60 15.20 1.56 17.23
C VAL A 60 15.17 0.46 16.18
N PRO A 61 15.80 -0.70 16.41
CA PRO A 61 15.67 -1.86 15.55
C PRO A 61 14.21 -2.31 15.42
N GLY A 62 13.80 -2.65 14.20
CA GLY A 62 12.43 -3.10 13.93
C GLY A 62 11.39 -1.97 13.76
N GLY A 63 11.79 -0.69 13.91
CA GLY A 63 10.97 0.48 13.57
C GLY A 63 9.79 0.79 14.49
N PHE A 64 9.47 -0.06 15.48
CA PHE A 64 8.42 0.21 16.45
C PHE A 64 9.00 0.85 17.72
N SER A 65 8.89 2.16 17.83
CA SER A 65 9.30 2.91 19.01
C SER A 65 8.09 3.55 19.67
N ALA A 66 7.77 3.14 20.89
CA ALA A 66 6.70 3.77 21.69
C ALA A 66 7.03 5.22 22.07
N SER A 67 8.30 5.62 21.99
CA SER A 67 8.75 6.99 22.28
C SER A 67 8.95 7.85 21.04
N ALA A 68 8.59 7.37 19.84
CA ALA A 68 8.70 8.16 18.63
C ALA A 68 7.66 9.28 18.62
N THR A 69 8.13 10.51 18.41
CA THR A 69 7.29 11.72 18.33
C THR A 69 7.24 12.30 16.92
N ALA A 70 8.07 11.77 16.02
CA ALA A 70 8.13 12.18 14.62
C ALA A 70 8.37 10.97 13.72
N VAL A 71 7.78 10.96 12.53
CA VAL A 71 7.86 9.84 11.57
C VAL A 71 9.29 9.54 11.14
N GLU A 72 10.19 10.51 11.15
CA GLU A 72 11.60 10.36 10.83
C GLU A 72 12.34 9.43 11.84
N GLN A 73 11.80 9.30 13.04
CA GLN A 73 12.33 8.38 14.06
C GLN A 73 11.93 6.93 13.81
N GLU A 74 10.87 6.70 13.02
CA GLU A 74 10.36 5.36 12.71
C GLU A 74 11.11 4.69 11.56
N GLY A 75 11.79 5.47 10.70
CA GLY A 75 12.59 4.92 9.62
C GLY A 75 12.62 5.74 8.35
N LEU A 76 13.19 5.13 7.30
CA LEU A 76 13.28 5.71 5.97
C LEU A 76 11.90 5.82 5.33
N ARG A 77 11.48 7.04 5.03
CA ARG A 77 10.25 7.34 4.32
C ARG A 77 10.53 7.53 2.83
N LEU A 78 9.93 6.68 2.01
CA LEU A 78 10.07 6.70 0.56
C LEU A 78 8.78 7.20 -0.09
N PRO A 79 8.81 8.34 -0.78
CA PRO A 79 7.74 8.73 -1.69
C PRO A 79 7.72 7.77 -2.91
N PRO A 80 6.69 7.81 -3.77
CA PRO A 80 6.68 7.00 -4.97
C PRO A 80 7.87 7.32 -5.89
N VAL A 81 8.88 6.46 -5.88
CA VAL A 81 10.08 6.58 -6.72
C VAL A 81 10.26 5.31 -7.54
N LYS A 82 10.85 5.44 -8.75
CA LYS A 82 11.11 4.28 -9.62
C LYS A 82 12.31 3.51 -9.10
N LEU A 83 12.08 2.37 -8.47
CA LEU A 83 13.13 1.44 -8.07
C LEU A 83 13.63 0.60 -9.26
N PHE A 84 12.74 0.26 -10.19
CA PHE A 84 13.13 -0.31 -11.47
C PHE A 84 12.71 0.64 -12.59
N LYS A 85 13.62 0.92 -13.49
CA LYS A 85 13.44 1.74 -14.69
C LYS A 85 13.59 0.86 -15.91
N LYS A 86 12.52 0.68 -16.68
CA LYS A 86 12.50 -0.21 -17.88
C LYS A 86 12.98 -1.65 -17.59
N GLY A 87 12.68 -2.15 -16.39
CA GLY A 87 13.08 -3.49 -15.96
C GLY A 87 14.43 -3.57 -15.26
N GLU A 88 15.25 -2.52 -15.29
CA GLU A 88 16.56 -2.48 -14.65
C GLU A 88 16.49 -1.83 -13.26
N LEU A 89 17.10 -2.48 -12.27
CA LEU A 89 17.21 -1.95 -10.91
C LEU A 89 18.02 -0.65 -10.90
N ASP A 90 17.42 0.41 -10.39
CA ASP A 90 18.14 1.66 -10.11
C ASP A 90 19.06 1.48 -8.91
N ARG A 91 20.35 1.33 -9.20
CA ARG A 91 21.37 1.05 -8.19
C ARG A 91 21.59 2.21 -7.22
N GLU A 92 21.32 3.45 -7.63
CA GLU A 92 21.48 4.63 -6.77
C GLU A 92 20.35 4.68 -5.74
N ILE A 93 19.10 4.54 -6.17
CA ILE A 93 17.95 4.46 -5.26
C ILE A 93 18.11 3.27 -4.31
N TYR A 94 18.52 2.09 -4.83
CA TYR A 94 18.75 0.93 -4.01
C TYR A 94 19.88 1.15 -2.98
N ALA A 95 20.97 1.79 -3.36
CA ALA A 95 22.07 2.12 -2.46
C ALA A 95 21.63 3.09 -1.34
N ILE A 96 20.81 4.09 -1.66
CA ILE A 96 20.22 5.01 -0.67
C ILE A 96 19.38 4.20 0.34
N ILE A 97 18.54 3.28 -0.13
CA ILE A 97 17.74 2.44 0.76
C ILE A 97 18.65 1.61 1.66
N CYS A 98 19.61 0.88 1.09
CA CYS A 98 20.52 0.02 1.83
C CYS A 98 21.36 0.73 2.88
N SER A 99 21.74 1.98 2.64
CA SER A 99 22.54 2.78 3.58
C SER A 99 21.72 3.30 4.77
N ASN A 100 20.40 3.26 4.70
CA ASN A 100 19.51 3.78 5.74
C ASN A 100 18.78 2.69 6.54
N ILE A 101 18.91 1.43 6.17
CA ILE A 101 18.24 0.30 6.83
C ILE A 101 19.25 -0.66 7.45
N ARG A 102 18.80 -1.40 8.48
CA ARG A 102 19.56 -2.50 9.04
C ARG A 102 19.35 -3.75 8.22
N VAL A 103 20.31 -4.70 8.27
CA VAL A 103 20.24 -6.00 7.56
C VAL A 103 20.02 -5.86 6.06
N ALA A 104 20.64 -4.85 5.46
CA ALA A 104 20.48 -4.49 4.05
C ALA A 104 20.78 -5.65 3.08
N ASP A 105 21.75 -6.53 3.41
CA ASP A 105 22.12 -7.69 2.59
C ASP A 105 20.96 -8.65 2.33
N GLN A 106 20.01 -8.76 3.26
CA GLN A 106 18.82 -9.60 3.10
C GLN A 106 17.76 -8.95 2.23
N ARG A 107 17.75 -7.61 2.14
CA ARG A 107 16.70 -6.86 1.41
C ARG A 107 16.71 -7.09 -0.08
N ILE A 108 17.83 -7.45 -0.67
CA ILE A 108 17.87 -7.78 -2.11
C ILE A 108 16.99 -8.99 -2.43
N GLY A 109 16.86 -9.93 -1.50
CA GLY A 109 15.94 -11.07 -1.62
C GLY A 109 14.49 -10.61 -1.68
N ASP A 110 14.07 -9.75 -0.75
CA ASP A 110 12.71 -9.20 -0.69
C ASP A 110 12.38 -8.32 -1.90
N VAL A 111 13.32 -7.47 -2.30
CA VAL A 111 13.18 -6.63 -3.52
C VAL A 111 12.94 -7.51 -4.75
N LYS A 112 13.73 -8.57 -4.93
CA LYS A 112 13.55 -9.51 -6.04
C LYS A 112 12.23 -10.27 -5.93
N ALA A 113 11.85 -10.72 -4.75
CA ALA A 113 10.61 -11.46 -4.52
C ALA A 113 9.38 -10.60 -4.81
N GLN A 114 9.36 -9.34 -4.33
CA GLN A 114 8.26 -8.42 -4.60
C GLN A 114 8.17 -8.05 -6.09
N ALA A 115 9.30 -7.83 -6.77
CA ALA A 115 9.32 -7.58 -8.20
C ALA A 115 8.84 -8.81 -9.00
N ALA A 116 9.29 -10.02 -8.63
CA ALA A 116 8.85 -11.27 -9.25
C ALA A 116 7.34 -11.52 -9.05
N ALA A 117 6.81 -11.21 -7.87
CA ALA A 117 5.38 -11.33 -7.60
C ALA A 117 4.53 -10.43 -8.52
N LEU A 118 4.99 -9.21 -8.83
CA LEU A 118 4.33 -8.33 -9.80
C LEU A 118 4.41 -8.89 -11.23
N GLN A 119 5.52 -9.52 -11.60
CA GLN A 119 5.66 -10.17 -12.90
C GLN A 119 4.68 -11.33 -13.03
N VAL A 120 4.65 -12.23 -12.05
CA VAL A 120 3.68 -13.34 -12.00
C VAL A 120 2.25 -12.84 -12.05
N GLY A 121 1.96 -11.75 -11.31
CA GLY A 121 0.65 -11.10 -11.34
C GLY A 121 0.26 -10.61 -12.74
N SER A 122 1.20 -10.00 -13.47
CA SER A 122 1.00 -9.56 -14.85
C SER A 122 0.68 -10.74 -15.78
N GLU A 123 1.48 -11.81 -15.72
CA GLU A 123 1.31 -13.02 -16.54
C GLU A 123 -0.03 -13.72 -16.25
N ARG A 124 -0.43 -13.80 -15.00
CA ARG A 124 -1.72 -14.37 -14.61
C ARG A 124 -2.89 -13.54 -15.08
N LEU A 125 -2.74 -12.21 -15.05
CA LEU A 125 -3.76 -11.30 -15.57
C LEU A 125 -3.87 -11.41 -17.09
N ASP A 126 -2.75 -11.55 -17.83
CA ASP A 126 -2.78 -11.81 -19.27
C ASP A 126 -3.56 -13.08 -19.59
N LEU A 127 -3.28 -14.20 -18.93
CA LEU A 127 -4.00 -15.46 -19.11
C LEU A 127 -5.51 -15.31 -18.83
N LEU A 128 -5.87 -14.54 -17.82
CA LEU A 128 -7.28 -14.27 -17.47
C LEU A 128 -7.97 -13.47 -18.58
N LEU A 129 -7.31 -12.39 -19.04
CA LEU A 129 -7.83 -11.50 -20.08
C LEU A 129 -7.90 -12.19 -21.45
N ASP A 130 -6.96 -13.07 -21.77
CA ASP A 130 -6.97 -13.87 -22.99
C ASP A 130 -8.11 -14.91 -22.96
N ARG A 131 -8.37 -15.49 -21.81
CA ARG A 131 -9.41 -16.51 -21.65
C ARG A 131 -10.82 -15.94 -21.70
N TYR A 132 -11.08 -14.80 -21.06
CA TYR A 132 -12.43 -14.26 -20.85
C TYR A 132 -12.71 -12.98 -21.63
N GLY A 133 -11.68 -12.31 -22.15
CA GLY A 133 -11.77 -11.02 -22.81
C GLY A 133 -11.77 -9.84 -21.85
N ASP A 134 -11.20 -8.73 -22.31
CA ASP A 134 -10.99 -7.51 -21.52
C ASP A 134 -12.32 -6.94 -20.95
N ALA A 135 -13.37 -6.90 -21.79
CA ALA A 135 -14.68 -6.38 -21.41
C ALA A 135 -15.36 -7.22 -20.34
N THR A 136 -15.29 -8.55 -20.45
CA THR A 136 -15.88 -9.48 -19.47
C THR A 136 -15.22 -9.32 -18.10
N VAL A 137 -13.89 -9.26 -18.06
CA VAL A 137 -13.15 -9.11 -16.81
C VAL A 137 -13.45 -7.75 -16.17
N GLN A 138 -13.52 -6.69 -16.95
CA GLN A 138 -13.84 -5.36 -16.45
C GLN A 138 -15.28 -5.27 -15.89
N THR A 139 -16.24 -5.89 -16.58
CA THR A 139 -17.61 -6.02 -16.09
C THR A 139 -17.67 -6.82 -14.78
N ALA A 140 -16.93 -7.94 -14.68
CA ALA A 140 -16.88 -8.76 -13.48
C ALA A 140 -16.31 -7.98 -12.28
N ILE A 141 -15.26 -7.17 -12.47
CA ILE A 141 -14.72 -6.29 -11.42
C ILE A 141 -15.77 -5.28 -10.96
N GLY A 142 -16.50 -4.66 -11.89
CA GLY A 142 -17.59 -3.74 -11.60
C GLY A 142 -18.71 -4.42 -10.79
N GLU A 143 -19.12 -5.62 -11.21
CA GLU A 143 -20.14 -6.41 -10.50
C GLU A 143 -19.72 -6.84 -9.09
N LEU A 144 -18.46 -7.24 -8.89
CA LEU A 144 -17.95 -7.58 -7.56
C LEU A 144 -18.03 -6.36 -6.61
N ARG A 145 -17.64 -5.18 -7.07
CA ARG A 145 -17.75 -3.94 -6.30
C ARG A 145 -19.21 -3.60 -5.99
N ALA A 146 -20.08 -3.69 -6.98
CA ALA A 146 -21.50 -3.43 -6.82
C ALA A 146 -22.16 -4.40 -5.84
N ARG A 147 -21.81 -5.70 -5.91
CA ARG A 147 -22.31 -6.72 -4.97
C ARG A 147 -21.85 -6.45 -3.54
N ALA A 148 -20.57 -6.16 -3.33
CA ALA A 148 -20.03 -5.80 -2.02
C ALA A 148 -20.76 -4.58 -1.42
N SER A 149 -20.95 -3.54 -2.23
CA SER A 149 -21.70 -2.34 -1.82
C SER A 149 -23.17 -2.67 -1.46
N ARG A 150 -23.87 -3.45 -2.31
CA ARG A 150 -25.25 -3.86 -2.02
C ARG A 150 -25.34 -4.68 -0.74
N GLN A 151 -24.44 -5.65 -0.56
CA GLN A 151 -24.41 -6.48 0.64
C GLN A 151 -24.19 -5.66 1.90
N MET A 152 -23.24 -4.73 1.89
CA MET A 152 -22.98 -3.83 3.01
C MET A 152 -24.20 -2.95 3.31
N ARG A 153 -24.82 -2.36 2.30
CA ARG A 153 -26.05 -1.57 2.47
C ARG A 153 -27.20 -2.39 3.05
N GLN A 154 -27.36 -3.65 2.61
CA GLN A 154 -28.37 -4.56 3.15
C GLN A 154 -28.12 -4.91 4.62
N LEU A 155 -26.85 -5.11 5.00
CA LEU A 155 -26.51 -5.37 6.41
C LEU A 155 -26.78 -4.13 7.28
N ILE A 156 -26.39 -2.96 6.82
CA ILE A 156 -26.66 -1.70 7.52
C ILE A 156 -28.17 -1.45 7.62
N SER A 157 -28.95 -1.74 6.56
CA SER A 157 -30.40 -1.52 6.61
C SER A 157 -31.14 -2.40 7.63
N ARG A 158 -30.57 -3.57 7.95
CA ARG A 158 -31.13 -4.49 8.98
C ARG A 158 -30.84 -4.04 10.41
N MET A 159 -29.88 -3.14 10.59
CA MET A 159 -29.63 -2.56 11.91
C MET A 159 -30.81 -1.64 12.27
N PRO A 160 -31.28 -1.62 13.52
CA PRO A 160 -32.29 -0.66 13.94
C PRO A 160 -31.76 0.77 13.80
N ASP A 161 -32.68 1.72 13.60
CA ASP A 161 -32.30 3.13 13.69
C ASP A 161 -31.97 3.48 15.15
N GLY A 162 -30.94 4.27 15.34
CA GLY A 162 -30.48 4.59 16.69
C GLY A 162 -29.13 5.24 16.72
N GLN A 163 -28.67 5.45 17.91
CA GLN A 163 -27.38 6.03 18.22
C GLN A 163 -26.70 5.16 19.28
N TRP A 164 -25.46 4.80 18.98
CA TRP A 164 -24.62 3.99 19.88
C TRP A 164 -23.35 4.76 20.16
N SER A 165 -22.85 4.64 21.36
CA SER A 165 -21.57 5.19 21.77
C SER A 165 -20.74 4.12 22.47
N SER A 166 -19.44 4.21 22.30
CA SER A 166 -18.47 3.38 23.00
C SER A 166 -17.25 4.23 23.34
N GLU A 167 -16.63 3.91 24.47
CA GLU A 167 -15.38 4.51 24.88
C GLU A 167 -14.33 3.40 25.03
N ALA A 168 -13.11 3.68 24.60
CA ALA A 168 -11.94 2.85 24.81
C ALA A 168 -10.77 3.75 25.19
N PHE A 169 -9.72 3.15 25.73
CA PHE A 169 -8.55 3.88 26.17
C PHE A 169 -7.31 3.30 25.50
N ILE A 170 -6.36 4.18 25.17
CA ILE A 170 -4.97 3.81 24.90
C ILE A 170 -4.15 4.29 26.09
N ASP A 171 -3.13 3.51 26.47
CA ASP A 171 -2.38 3.78 27.71
C ASP A 171 -1.66 5.14 27.67
N SER A 172 -1.05 5.49 26.55
CA SER A 172 -0.43 6.81 26.33
C SER A 172 -0.16 7.04 24.83
N ASP A 173 0.23 8.25 24.45
CA ASP A 173 0.74 8.59 23.11
C ASP A 173 2.29 8.55 23.03
N GLY A 174 2.95 8.08 24.08
CA GLY A 174 4.40 8.09 24.22
C GLY A 174 5.00 9.42 24.68
N VAL A 175 4.20 10.46 24.84
CA VAL A 175 4.61 11.80 25.28
C VAL A 175 3.94 12.14 26.62
N ILE A 176 2.66 11.86 26.74
CA ILE A 176 1.87 12.09 27.95
C ILE A 176 1.59 10.72 28.56
N ASP A 177 2.02 10.54 29.81
CA ASP A 177 1.82 9.29 30.58
C ASP A 177 0.43 9.29 31.25
N GLU A 178 -0.60 9.54 30.45
CA GLU A 178 -2.00 9.48 30.85
C GLU A 178 -2.82 8.73 29.81
N PRO A 179 -3.86 7.98 30.21
CA PRO A 179 -4.72 7.30 29.26
C PRO A 179 -5.45 8.26 28.33
N LEU A 180 -5.32 8.03 27.04
CA LEU A 180 -6.03 8.77 26.01
C LEU A 180 -7.38 8.11 25.71
N VAL A 181 -8.44 8.89 25.74
CA VAL A 181 -9.80 8.42 25.51
C VAL A 181 -10.12 8.41 24.01
N ILE A 182 -10.52 7.25 23.49
CA ILE A 182 -11.11 7.11 22.14
C ILE A 182 -12.63 7.03 22.32
N LYS A 183 -13.35 8.05 21.85
CA LYS A 183 -14.81 8.07 21.84
C LYS A 183 -15.33 7.78 20.44
N LEU A 184 -16.14 6.75 20.31
CA LEU A 184 -16.84 6.41 19.09
C LEU A 184 -18.31 6.67 19.24
N GLN A 185 -18.91 7.38 18.30
CA GLN A 185 -20.35 7.53 18.20
C GLN A 185 -20.79 7.09 16.80
N VAL A 186 -21.74 6.17 16.75
CA VAL A 186 -22.35 5.70 15.51
C VAL A 186 -23.83 6.06 15.52
N LYS A 187 -24.28 6.76 14.50
CA LYS A 187 -25.69 7.10 14.29
C LYS A 187 -26.17 6.49 12.98
N LYS A 188 -27.21 5.68 13.03
CA LYS A 188 -27.92 5.16 11.87
C LYS A 188 -29.28 5.82 11.80
N ILE A 189 -29.60 6.38 10.63
CA ILE A 189 -30.88 7.02 10.29
C ILE A 189 -31.31 6.47 8.92
N CYS A 190 -32.53 6.05 8.80
CA CYS A 190 -33.16 5.77 7.49
C CYS A 190 -33.61 7.02 6.80
#